data_158c7da3eb8e6607f6ff104faac55fca
#
_entry.id   158c7da3eb8e6607f6ff104faac55fca
#
_cell.length_a   1.000
_cell.length_b   1.000
_cell.length_c   1.000
_cell.angle_alpha   90.00
_cell.angle_beta   90.00
_cell.angle_gamma   90.00
#
_symmetry.space_group_name_H-M   'P 1'
#
loop_
_entity.id
_entity.type
_entity.pdbx_description
1 polymer ?
#
loop_
_entity_poly.entity_id
_entity_poly.type
_entity_poly.pdbx_seq_one_letter_code
_entity_poly.pdbx_strand_id
1 'polypeptide(L)'
;IQRPTFVACHQWDFVERFDLLAGIEPGGVFLLNSPFAPADTWARLPQALRAQIRSKGIQVQQINAYQVARQAGMGPHINTVMQACFFALSGVLPRQEAIERIRDSIRKTYGRKGEAVVAMNLAALDASLDHLQPLPWQDLPDPAPAPVPDDRLAAAPDFVREVIGPMLERRGDALPVSALPCDGTWPVGTARWEKRNIADAVPVWETD
;
A
#
# COMPACT_ATOMS: atom_id res chain seq x y z
N ILE A 1 -10.77 7.07 9.34
CA ILE A 1 -10.15 6.73 10.64
C ILE A 1 -9.04 7.75 10.84
N GLN A 2 -9.16 8.58 11.90
CA GLN A 2 -8.21 9.68 12.11
C GLN A 2 -6.89 9.22 12.76
N ARG A 3 -6.90 8.17 13.56
CA ARG A 3 -5.74 7.66 14.32
C ARG A 3 -5.71 6.13 14.28
N PRO A 4 -5.29 5.54 13.15
CA PRO A 4 -5.21 4.08 13.05
C PRO A 4 -4.02 3.53 13.84
N THR A 5 -4.21 2.36 14.46
CA THR A 5 -3.13 1.56 15.07
C THR A 5 -2.52 0.57 14.10
N PHE A 6 -3.16 0.37 12.94
CA PHE A 6 -2.74 -0.54 11.89
C PHE A 6 -2.97 0.09 10.51
N VAL A 7 -1.95 0.06 9.66
CA VAL A 7 -2.03 0.49 8.26
C VAL A 7 -1.48 -0.62 7.38
N ALA A 8 -2.16 -0.93 6.28
CA ALA A 8 -1.68 -1.90 5.28
C ALA A 8 -1.52 -1.24 3.91
N CYS A 9 -0.35 -1.43 3.29
CA CYS A 9 -0.06 -1.01 1.93
C CYS A 9 -0.01 -2.23 1.01
N HIS A 10 -1.02 -2.37 0.14
CA HIS A 10 -1.16 -3.51 -0.77
C HIS A 10 -0.37 -3.35 -2.07
N GLN A 11 -0.06 -2.11 -2.45
CA GLN A 11 0.65 -1.77 -3.68
C GLN A 11 1.93 -1.01 -3.33
N TRP A 12 3.07 -1.51 -3.81
CA TRP A 12 4.37 -0.87 -3.53
C TRP A 12 4.41 0.60 -3.95
N ASP A 13 3.87 0.93 -5.13
CA ASP A 13 3.91 2.30 -5.66
C ASP A 13 3.24 3.34 -4.75
N PHE A 14 2.40 2.89 -3.82
CA PHE A 14 1.73 3.80 -2.88
C PHE A 14 2.68 4.39 -1.83
N VAL A 15 3.82 3.72 -1.55
CA VAL A 15 4.82 4.27 -0.62
C VAL A 15 5.48 5.55 -1.15
N GLU A 16 5.53 5.70 -2.48
CA GLU A 16 6.10 6.88 -3.13
C GLU A 16 5.08 8.00 -3.37
N ARG A 17 3.79 7.63 -3.40
CA ARG A 17 2.72 8.54 -3.85
C ARG A 17 1.91 9.13 -2.72
N PHE A 18 1.89 8.49 -1.56
CA PHE A 18 0.99 8.86 -0.48
C PHE A 18 1.72 8.90 0.86
N ASP A 19 1.31 9.85 1.71
CA ASP A 19 1.70 9.87 3.12
C ASP A 19 0.85 8.82 3.89
N LEU A 20 1.34 7.58 3.87
CA LEU A 20 0.60 6.44 4.41
C LEU A 20 0.54 6.43 5.94
N LEU A 21 1.51 7.04 6.60
CA LEU A 21 1.68 6.96 8.04
C LEU A 21 1.40 8.28 8.77
N ALA A 22 0.89 9.31 8.08
CA ALA A 22 0.60 10.62 8.68
C ALA A 22 -0.23 10.51 9.96
N GLY A 23 -1.33 9.76 9.92
CA GLY A 23 -2.26 9.61 11.03
C GLY A 23 -2.03 8.42 11.95
N ILE A 24 -1.02 7.55 11.68
CA ILE A 24 -0.82 6.34 12.48
C ILE A 24 -0.38 6.66 13.91
N GLU A 25 -0.91 5.92 14.88
CA GLU A 25 -0.49 6.04 16.27
C GLU A 25 0.96 5.60 16.46
N PRO A 26 1.71 6.25 17.38
CA PRO A 26 3.03 5.76 17.77
C PRO A 26 2.98 4.30 18.23
N GLY A 27 3.95 3.50 17.82
CA GLY A 27 3.99 2.07 18.09
C GLY A 27 3.03 1.23 17.24
N GLY A 28 2.28 1.85 16.33
CA GLY A 28 1.37 1.15 15.43
C GLY A 28 2.06 0.17 14.49
N VAL A 29 1.26 -0.65 13.81
CA VAL A 29 1.75 -1.67 12.87
C VAL A 29 1.56 -1.21 11.43
N PHE A 30 2.62 -1.32 10.63
CA PHE A 30 2.59 -1.10 9.19
C PHE A 30 2.87 -2.40 8.44
N LEU A 31 1.85 -2.94 7.78
CA LEU A 31 1.97 -4.11 6.91
C LEU A 31 2.23 -3.67 5.46
N LEU A 32 3.35 -4.11 4.90
CA LEU A 32 3.79 -3.72 3.57
C LEU A 32 3.84 -4.93 2.62
N ASN A 33 3.13 -4.86 1.50
CA ASN A 33 3.36 -5.78 0.40
C ASN A 33 4.57 -5.31 -0.40
N SER A 34 5.72 -5.98 -0.20
CA SER A 34 6.98 -5.64 -0.84
C SER A 34 7.49 -6.79 -1.71
N PRO A 35 7.92 -6.52 -2.95
CA PRO A 35 8.56 -7.51 -3.79
C PRO A 35 10.04 -7.76 -3.42
N PHE A 36 10.60 -6.98 -2.48
CA PHE A 36 12.01 -6.95 -2.14
C PHE A 36 12.31 -7.68 -0.84
N ALA A 37 13.57 -8.11 -0.65
CA ALA A 37 14.07 -8.58 0.64
C ALA A 37 14.07 -7.42 1.69
N PRO A 38 14.06 -7.71 3.01
CA PRO A 38 13.94 -6.66 4.04
C PRO A 38 14.94 -5.51 3.91
N ALA A 39 16.22 -5.80 3.71
CA ALA A 39 17.24 -4.76 3.57
C ALA A 39 17.01 -3.87 2.34
N ASP A 40 16.65 -4.47 1.21
CA ASP A 40 16.34 -3.74 -0.02
C ASP A 40 15.02 -2.96 0.11
N THR A 41 14.04 -3.52 0.82
CA THR A 41 12.78 -2.81 1.13
C THR A 41 13.09 -1.51 1.88
N TRP A 42 13.86 -1.59 2.97
CA TRP A 42 14.23 -0.40 3.75
C TRP A 42 14.96 0.64 2.92
N ALA A 43 15.94 0.21 2.15
CA ALA A 43 16.74 1.10 1.30
C ALA A 43 15.90 1.83 0.24
N ARG A 44 14.81 1.22 -0.23
CA ARG A 44 13.93 1.78 -1.27
C ARG A 44 12.76 2.59 -0.72
N LEU A 45 12.47 2.51 0.58
CA LEU A 45 11.42 3.35 1.17
C LEU A 45 11.79 4.83 1.06
N PRO A 46 10.82 5.72 0.73
CA PRO A 46 11.04 7.17 0.75
C PRO A 46 11.58 7.65 2.09
N GLN A 47 12.47 8.65 2.06
CA GLN A 47 13.07 9.22 3.28
C GLN A 47 12.01 9.71 4.27
N ALA A 48 10.96 10.37 3.80
CA ALA A 48 9.87 10.86 4.65
C ALA A 48 9.17 9.70 5.39
N LEU A 49 8.92 8.58 4.69
CA LEU A 49 8.28 7.41 5.28
C LEU A 49 9.19 6.74 6.33
N ARG A 50 10.50 6.59 6.04
CA ARG A 50 11.48 6.09 7.02
C ARG A 50 11.56 6.98 8.27
N ALA A 51 11.56 8.30 8.08
CA ALA A 51 11.56 9.26 9.20
C ALA A 51 10.32 9.10 10.09
N GLN A 52 9.13 8.88 9.50
CA GLN A 52 7.90 8.61 10.25
C GLN A 52 7.95 7.26 10.98
N ILE A 53 8.47 6.22 10.34
CA ILE A 53 8.66 4.90 10.97
C ILE A 53 9.54 5.04 12.21
N ARG A 54 10.68 5.73 12.11
CA ARG A 54 11.60 5.95 13.23
C ARG A 54 10.98 6.82 14.34
N SER A 55 10.43 7.97 13.98
CA SER A 55 9.92 8.94 14.96
C SER A 55 8.72 8.41 15.74
N LYS A 56 7.90 7.58 15.13
CA LYS A 56 6.71 6.98 15.75
C LYS A 56 6.94 5.56 16.30
N GLY A 57 8.15 4.98 16.11
CA GLY A 57 8.46 3.62 16.57
C GLY A 57 7.60 2.55 15.92
N ILE A 58 7.28 2.68 14.62
CA ILE A 58 6.33 1.81 13.92
C ILE A 58 6.90 0.39 13.79
N GLN A 59 6.08 -0.60 14.06
CA GLN A 59 6.37 -2.01 13.84
C GLN A 59 6.09 -2.34 12.36
N VAL A 60 7.14 -2.46 11.56
CA VAL A 60 6.98 -2.77 10.13
C VAL A 60 7.02 -4.27 9.92
N GLN A 61 6.02 -4.79 9.23
CA GLN A 61 5.92 -6.17 8.79
C GLN A 61 5.82 -6.18 7.27
N GLN A 62 6.46 -7.13 6.62
CA GLN A 62 6.39 -7.25 5.17
C GLN A 62 6.11 -8.67 4.69
N ILE A 63 5.55 -8.75 3.50
CA ILE A 63 5.30 -9.98 2.76
C ILE A 63 5.37 -9.69 1.26
N ASN A 64 5.86 -10.64 0.47
CA ASN A 64 5.64 -10.62 -0.98
C ASN A 64 4.34 -11.37 -1.31
N ALA A 65 3.22 -10.68 -1.15
CA ALA A 65 1.89 -11.27 -1.31
C ALA A 65 1.62 -11.78 -2.73
N TYR A 66 2.18 -11.14 -3.75
CA TYR A 66 2.07 -11.61 -5.13
C TYR A 66 2.81 -12.93 -5.36
N GLN A 67 3.99 -13.08 -4.76
CA GLN A 67 4.73 -14.34 -4.85
C GLN A 67 3.98 -15.47 -4.16
N VAL A 68 3.49 -15.23 -2.93
CA VAL A 68 2.70 -16.21 -2.17
C VAL A 68 1.44 -16.63 -2.93
N ALA A 69 0.68 -15.66 -3.46
CA ALA A 69 -0.54 -15.94 -4.23
C ALA A 69 -0.25 -16.77 -5.49
N ARG A 70 0.82 -16.44 -6.23
CA ARG A 70 1.23 -17.22 -7.42
C ARG A 70 1.63 -18.64 -7.06
N GLN A 71 2.40 -18.83 -5.99
CA GLN A 71 2.82 -20.17 -5.53
C GLN A 71 1.63 -21.04 -5.08
N ALA A 72 0.61 -20.42 -4.50
CA ALA A 72 -0.63 -21.08 -4.14
C ALA A 72 -1.61 -21.29 -5.31
N GLY A 73 -1.26 -20.89 -6.54
CA GLY A 73 -2.10 -21.03 -7.72
C GLY A 73 -3.21 -19.98 -7.86
N MET A 74 -3.17 -18.91 -7.06
CA MET A 74 -4.18 -17.85 -7.05
C MET A 74 -3.91 -16.73 -8.07
N GLY A 75 -2.82 -16.80 -8.83
CA GLY A 75 -2.42 -15.76 -9.78
C GLY A 75 -2.18 -14.41 -9.09
N PRO A 76 -2.75 -13.30 -9.57
CA PRO A 76 -2.54 -11.96 -9.01
C PRO A 76 -3.44 -11.64 -7.79
N HIS A 77 -4.25 -12.58 -7.32
CA HIS A 77 -5.25 -12.33 -6.28
C HIS A 77 -4.65 -12.41 -4.87
N ILE A 78 -4.23 -11.28 -4.32
CA ILE A 78 -3.56 -11.20 -3.01
C ILE A 78 -4.50 -10.96 -1.83
N ASN A 79 -5.80 -10.84 -2.03
CA ASN A 79 -6.73 -10.45 -0.96
C ASN A 79 -6.71 -11.43 0.23
N THR A 80 -6.73 -12.74 -0.02
CA THR A 80 -6.67 -13.76 1.05
C THR A 80 -5.36 -13.66 1.81
N VAL A 81 -4.23 -13.46 1.09
CA VAL A 81 -2.90 -13.31 1.67
C VAL A 81 -2.83 -12.10 2.61
N MET A 82 -3.25 -10.92 2.11
CA MET A 82 -3.22 -9.69 2.90
C MET A 82 -4.20 -9.72 4.07
N GLN A 83 -5.37 -10.33 3.90
CA GLN A 83 -6.35 -10.54 4.97
C GLN A 83 -5.79 -11.44 6.07
N ALA A 84 -5.11 -12.53 5.72
CA ALA A 84 -4.44 -13.40 6.68
C ALA A 84 -3.41 -12.65 7.51
N CYS A 85 -2.56 -11.86 6.86
CA CYS A 85 -1.57 -11.01 7.53
C CYS A 85 -2.21 -9.98 8.45
N PHE A 86 -3.30 -9.33 8.00
CA PHE A 86 -4.04 -8.37 8.82
C PHE A 86 -4.52 -9.00 10.13
N PHE A 87 -5.21 -10.12 10.06
CA PHE A 87 -5.73 -10.77 11.27
C PHE A 87 -4.63 -11.36 12.17
N ALA A 88 -3.51 -11.76 11.58
CA ALA A 88 -2.36 -12.25 12.36
C ALA A 88 -1.66 -11.14 13.16
N LEU A 89 -1.76 -9.88 12.70
CA LEU A 89 -1.02 -8.74 13.23
C LEU A 89 -1.88 -7.73 14.00
N SER A 90 -3.15 -7.60 13.65
CA SER A 90 -4.01 -6.51 14.15
C SER A 90 -4.42 -6.63 15.62
N GLY A 91 -4.37 -7.84 16.18
CA GLY A 91 -4.81 -8.09 17.56
C GLY A 91 -6.32 -7.95 17.78
N VAL A 92 -7.13 -7.79 16.72
CA VAL A 92 -8.60 -7.70 16.80
C VAL A 92 -9.22 -8.96 17.40
N LEU A 93 -8.61 -10.12 17.10
CA LEU A 93 -8.93 -11.42 17.67
C LEU A 93 -7.65 -12.12 18.10
N PRO A 94 -7.72 -13.10 19.04
CA PRO A 94 -6.62 -14.01 19.26
C PRO A 94 -6.19 -14.68 17.94
N ARG A 95 -4.90 -14.71 17.67
CA ARG A 95 -4.34 -15.17 16.38
C ARG A 95 -4.92 -16.50 15.90
N GLN A 96 -4.98 -17.48 16.79
CA GLN A 96 -5.49 -18.82 16.46
C GLN A 96 -6.97 -18.77 16.07
N GLU A 97 -7.80 -18.06 16.84
CA GLU A 97 -9.22 -17.89 16.53
C GLU A 97 -9.42 -17.15 15.19
N ALA A 98 -8.61 -16.13 14.93
CA ALA A 98 -8.69 -15.40 13.67
C ALA A 98 -8.40 -16.31 12.47
N ILE A 99 -7.36 -17.15 12.56
CA ILE A 99 -6.99 -18.09 11.50
C ILE A 99 -8.12 -19.10 11.26
N GLU A 100 -8.70 -19.67 12.29
CA GLU A 100 -9.82 -20.62 12.18
C GLU A 100 -11.03 -19.99 11.52
N ARG A 101 -11.39 -18.78 11.93
CA ARG A 101 -12.50 -18.03 11.29
C ARG A 101 -12.24 -17.71 9.81
N ILE A 102 -10.99 -17.41 9.44
CA ILE A 102 -10.63 -17.21 8.02
C ILE A 102 -10.78 -18.53 7.27
N ARG A 103 -10.32 -19.66 7.82
CA ARG A 103 -10.48 -20.98 7.20
C ARG A 103 -11.96 -21.29 6.93
N ASP A 104 -12.82 -21.06 7.91
CA ASP A 104 -14.27 -21.28 7.79
C ASP A 104 -14.90 -20.33 6.77
N SER A 105 -14.49 -19.07 6.76
CA SER A 105 -14.93 -18.10 5.76
C SER A 105 -14.51 -18.49 4.34
N ILE A 106 -13.29 -19.00 4.16
CA ILE A 106 -12.81 -19.53 2.87
C ILE A 106 -13.70 -20.69 2.41
N ARG A 107 -13.95 -21.68 3.28
CA ARG A 107 -14.82 -22.84 2.94
C ARG A 107 -16.24 -22.38 2.57
N LYS A 108 -16.81 -21.44 3.34
CA LYS A 108 -18.15 -20.90 3.09
C LYS A 108 -18.24 -20.12 1.79
N THR A 109 -17.24 -19.27 1.52
CA THR A 109 -17.23 -18.36 0.36
C THR A 109 -16.91 -19.09 -0.94
N TYR A 110 -15.94 -19.99 -0.90
CA TYR A 110 -15.44 -20.66 -2.10
C TYR A 110 -15.92 -22.10 -2.28
N GLY A 111 -16.64 -22.67 -1.32
CA GLY A 111 -17.14 -24.04 -1.40
C GLY A 111 -17.98 -24.33 -2.65
N ARG A 112 -18.78 -23.35 -3.09
CA ARG A 112 -19.56 -23.45 -4.33
C ARG A 112 -18.72 -23.43 -5.62
N LYS A 113 -17.46 -23.00 -5.54
CA LYS A 113 -16.53 -22.93 -6.68
C LYS A 113 -15.68 -24.19 -6.83
N GLY A 114 -15.87 -25.16 -5.94
CA GLY A 114 -15.18 -26.44 -5.94
C GLY A 114 -14.04 -26.55 -4.92
N GLU A 115 -13.72 -27.78 -4.54
CA GLU A 115 -12.72 -28.11 -3.52
C GLU A 115 -11.32 -27.61 -3.88
N ALA A 116 -10.96 -27.63 -5.16
CA ALA A 116 -9.66 -27.13 -5.62
C ALA A 116 -9.47 -25.63 -5.29
N VAL A 117 -10.52 -24.81 -5.46
CA VAL A 117 -10.46 -23.38 -5.13
C VAL A 117 -10.34 -23.16 -3.62
N VAL A 118 -11.05 -23.96 -2.82
CA VAL A 118 -10.94 -23.92 -1.35
C VAL A 118 -9.52 -24.31 -0.94
N ALA A 119 -8.97 -25.38 -1.47
CA ALA A 119 -7.61 -25.85 -1.16
C ALA A 119 -6.56 -24.79 -1.50
N MET A 120 -6.64 -24.14 -2.68
CA MET A 120 -5.72 -23.06 -3.04
C MET A 120 -5.77 -21.88 -2.05
N ASN A 121 -6.96 -21.47 -1.64
CA ASN A 121 -7.10 -20.37 -0.66
C ASN A 121 -6.61 -20.76 0.73
N LEU A 122 -6.79 -22.00 1.17
CA LEU A 122 -6.25 -22.48 2.44
C LEU A 122 -4.71 -22.57 2.39
N ALA A 123 -4.15 -23.07 1.28
CA ALA A 123 -2.70 -23.08 1.08
C ALA A 123 -2.10 -21.66 1.07
N ALA A 124 -2.80 -20.70 0.44
CA ALA A 124 -2.38 -19.30 0.46
C ALA A 124 -2.42 -18.69 1.87
N LEU A 125 -3.43 -19.03 2.68
CA LEU A 125 -3.52 -18.61 4.07
C LEU A 125 -2.31 -19.11 4.88
N ASP A 126 -2.00 -20.40 4.79
CA ASP A 126 -0.89 -21.00 5.53
C ASP A 126 0.46 -20.42 5.08
N ALA A 127 0.70 -20.36 3.77
CA ALA A 127 1.90 -19.75 3.20
C ALA A 127 2.05 -18.26 3.56
N SER A 128 0.94 -17.53 3.75
CA SER A 128 0.98 -16.13 4.18
C SER A 128 1.61 -15.95 5.55
N LEU A 129 1.28 -16.86 6.47
CA LEU A 129 1.81 -16.80 7.84
C LEU A 129 3.29 -17.19 7.91
N ASP A 130 3.73 -18.08 7.02
CA ASP A 130 5.13 -18.52 6.93
C ASP A 130 6.03 -17.48 6.25
N HIS A 131 5.47 -16.67 5.34
CA HIS A 131 6.22 -15.67 4.59
C HIS A 131 6.10 -14.25 5.17
N LEU A 132 5.24 -14.06 6.17
CA LEU A 132 5.13 -12.80 6.90
C LEU A 132 6.34 -12.61 7.80
N GLN A 133 7.09 -11.54 7.61
CA GLN A 133 8.34 -11.29 8.34
C GLN A 133 8.47 -9.85 8.81
N PRO A 134 9.13 -9.61 9.96
CA PRO A 134 9.44 -8.26 10.40
C PRO A 134 10.48 -7.61 9.47
N LEU A 135 10.36 -6.29 9.32
CA LEU A 135 11.40 -5.45 8.76
C LEU A 135 12.21 -4.85 9.93
N PRO A 136 13.41 -5.37 10.23
CA PRO A 136 14.21 -4.92 11.38
C PRO A 136 14.91 -3.60 11.08
N TRP A 137 14.13 -2.54 10.83
CA TRP A 137 14.63 -1.23 10.40
C TRP A 137 15.60 -0.58 11.40
N GLN A 138 15.53 -0.97 12.68
CA GLN A 138 16.42 -0.46 13.73
C GLN A 138 17.87 -0.82 13.45
N ASP A 139 18.10 -2.00 12.87
CA ASP A 139 19.41 -2.57 12.59
C ASP A 139 19.93 -2.23 11.19
N LEU A 140 19.10 -1.56 10.38
CA LEU A 140 19.43 -1.24 8.99
C LEU A 140 19.94 0.21 8.86
N PRO A 141 21.03 0.43 8.10
CA PRO A 141 21.51 1.78 7.83
C PRO A 141 20.53 2.57 6.96
N ASP A 142 20.45 3.87 7.19
CA ASP A 142 19.73 4.72 6.24
C ASP A 142 20.54 4.81 4.94
N PRO A 143 19.89 4.61 3.80
CA PRO A 143 20.54 4.82 2.51
C PRO A 143 20.90 6.30 2.34
N ALA A 144 21.87 6.58 1.49
CA ALA A 144 22.17 7.95 1.07
C ALA A 144 20.88 8.65 0.61
N PRO A 145 20.73 9.96 0.86
CA PRO A 145 19.57 10.70 0.38
C PRO A 145 19.39 10.48 -1.11
N ALA A 146 18.21 9.98 -1.49
CA ALA A 146 17.86 9.88 -2.90
C ALA A 146 17.82 11.29 -3.51
N PRO A 147 18.16 11.47 -4.79
CA PRO A 147 17.89 12.71 -5.50
C PRO A 147 16.44 13.12 -5.27
N VAL A 148 16.20 14.39 -4.99
CA VAL A 148 14.84 14.93 -4.86
C VAL A 148 14.08 14.53 -6.13
N PRO A 149 12.91 13.88 -6.00
CA PRO A 149 12.12 13.52 -7.17
C PRO A 149 11.90 14.76 -8.04
N ASP A 150 12.06 14.60 -9.33
CA ASP A 150 11.75 15.65 -10.31
C ASP A 150 10.36 16.19 -9.99
N ASP A 151 10.28 17.48 -9.70
CA ASP A 151 8.99 18.12 -9.44
C ASP A 151 8.18 18.13 -10.74
N ARG A 152 7.41 17.07 -10.93
CA ARG A 152 6.58 16.85 -12.12
C ARG A 152 5.60 17.99 -12.37
N LEU A 153 5.36 18.79 -11.34
CA LEU A 153 4.47 19.94 -11.41
C LEU A 153 5.23 21.28 -11.51
N ALA A 154 6.56 21.29 -11.53
CA ALA A 154 7.34 22.53 -11.59
C ALA A 154 6.93 23.43 -12.77
N ALA A 155 6.64 22.84 -13.92
CA ALA A 155 6.21 23.55 -15.12
C ALA A 155 4.66 23.67 -15.25
N ALA A 156 3.92 23.22 -14.24
CA ALA A 156 2.46 23.29 -14.26
C ALA A 156 1.95 24.69 -13.91
N PRO A 157 0.74 25.07 -14.37
CA PRO A 157 0.06 26.28 -13.94
C PRO A 157 -0.13 26.34 -12.42
N ASP A 158 -0.23 27.54 -11.86
CA ASP A 158 -0.35 27.78 -10.41
C ASP A 158 -1.49 26.97 -9.78
N PHE A 159 -2.67 26.98 -10.39
CA PHE A 159 -3.80 26.20 -9.90
C PHE A 159 -3.48 24.69 -9.80
N VAL A 160 -2.72 24.16 -10.74
CA VAL A 160 -2.30 22.75 -10.71
C VAL A 160 -1.31 22.49 -9.58
N ARG A 161 -0.33 23.38 -9.40
CA ARG A 161 0.65 23.23 -8.33
C ARG A 161 0.04 23.42 -6.95
N GLU A 162 -0.80 24.44 -6.78
CA GLU A 162 -1.29 24.89 -5.48
C GLU A 162 -2.56 24.17 -5.01
N VAL A 163 -3.38 23.69 -5.94
CA VAL A 163 -4.65 23.02 -5.64
C VAL A 163 -4.59 21.53 -6.00
N ILE A 164 -4.33 21.22 -7.26
CA ILE A 164 -4.37 19.84 -7.75
C ILE A 164 -3.22 19.02 -7.16
N GLY A 165 -2.01 19.57 -7.05
CA GLY A 165 -0.86 18.89 -6.45
C GLY A 165 -1.17 18.36 -5.05
N PRO A 166 -1.56 19.21 -4.09
CA PRO A 166 -2.00 18.76 -2.77
C PRO A 166 -3.13 17.72 -2.80
N MET A 167 -4.08 17.84 -3.72
CA MET A 167 -5.16 16.84 -3.84
C MET A 167 -4.63 15.49 -4.34
N LEU A 168 -3.72 15.48 -5.30
CA LEU A 168 -3.05 14.26 -5.77
C LEU A 168 -2.24 13.57 -4.68
N GLU A 169 -1.65 14.35 -3.78
CA GLU A 169 -0.93 13.86 -2.59
C GLU A 169 -1.85 13.51 -1.41
N ARG A 170 -3.17 13.56 -1.60
CA ARG A 170 -4.19 13.35 -0.56
C ARG A 170 -4.11 14.33 0.62
N ARG A 171 -3.59 15.53 0.37
CA ARG A 171 -3.56 16.65 1.32
C ARG A 171 -4.62 17.71 1.02
N GLY A 172 -5.64 17.35 0.22
CA GLY A 172 -6.72 18.27 -0.17
C GLY A 172 -7.48 18.87 1.03
N ASP A 173 -7.60 18.13 2.14
CA ASP A 173 -8.25 18.61 3.36
C ASP A 173 -7.51 19.78 4.03
N ALA A 174 -6.25 20.01 3.71
CA ALA A 174 -5.46 21.13 4.18
C ALA A 174 -5.68 22.42 3.35
N LEU A 175 -6.34 22.29 2.20
CA LEU A 175 -6.61 23.45 1.34
C LEU A 175 -7.73 24.31 1.95
N PRO A 176 -7.56 25.64 2.00
CA PRO A 176 -8.65 26.52 2.38
C PRO A 176 -9.73 26.52 1.28
N VAL A 177 -10.98 26.69 1.67
CA VAL A 177 -12.10 26.76 0.71
C VAL A 177 -11.87 27.84 -0.35
N SER A 178 -11.20 28.95 0.00
CA SER A 178 -10.83 30.04 -0.91
C SER A 178 -9.83 29.65 -1.99
N ALA A 179 -9.16 28.51 -1.90
CA ALA A 179 -8.29 27.99 -2.96
C ALA A 179 -9.09 27.47 -4.17
N LEU A 180 -10.37 27.17 -3.97
CA LEU A 180 -11.27 26.71 -5.03
C LEU A 180 -11.99 27.89 -5.68
N PRO A 181 -12.27 27.82 -7.01
CA PRO A 181 -13.04 28.85 -7.69
C PRO A 181 -14.42 29.05 -7.06
N CYS A 182 -14.76 30.31 -6.71
CA CYS A 182 -16.00 30.62 -5.99
C CYS A 182 -17.27 30.43 -6.85
N ASP A 183 -17.11 30.39 -8.16
CA ASP A 183 -18.20 30.17 -9.14
C ASP A 183 -18.41 28.67 -9.46
N GLY A 184 -17.66 27.79 -8.84
CA GLY A 184 -17.72 26.34 -9.07
C GLY A 184 -17.12 25.89 -10.40
N THR A 185 -16.46 26.76 -11.16
CA THR A 185 -15.75 26.35 -12.38
C THR A 185 -14.46 25.59 -12.04
N TRP A 186 -14.01 24.79 -12.99
CA TRP A 186 -12.74 24.08 -12.89
C TRP A 186 -11.92 24.29 -14.15
N PRO A 187 -10.62 24.63 -14.05
CA PRO A 187 -9.79 24.82 -15.24
C PRO A 187 -9.75 23.57 -16.12
N VAL A 188 -9.93 23.73 -17.41
CA VAL A 188 -9.89 22.62 -18.37
C VAL A 188 -8.46 22.12 -18.59
N GLY A 189 -8.32 20.84 -18.96
CA GLY A 189 -7.03 20.24 -19.32
C GLY A 189 -6.15 19.86 -18.12
N THR A 190 -6.68 19.90 -16.90
CA THR A 190 -5.90 19.55 -15.68
C THR A 190 -5.58 18.08 -15.60
N ALA A 191 -6.37 17.18 -16.21
CA ALA A 191 -6.16 15.74 -16.22
C ALA A 191 -4.79 15.31 -16.80
N ARG A 192 -4.19 16.11 -17.68
CA ARG A 192 -2.85 15.84 -18.23
C ARG A 192 -1.73 15.82 -17.17
N TRP A 193 -1.97 16.44 -16.02
CA TRP A 193 -1.04 16.50 -14.90
C TRP A 193 -1.23 15.34 -13.93
N GLU A 194 -2.35 14.63 -14.02
CA GLU A 194 -2.68 13.49 -13.18
C GLU A 194 -2.23 12.19 -13.85
N LYS A 195 -1.05 11.69 -13.45
CA LYS A 195 -0.55 10.38 -13.93
C LYS A 195 -0.86 9.32 -12.89
N ARG A 196 -1.80 8.45 -13.17
CA ARG A 196 -2.19 7.36 -12.25
C ARG A 196 -1.35 6.10 -12.40
N ASN A 197 -0.80 5.82 -13.60
CA ASN A 197 0.03 4.66 -13.93
C ASN A 197 -0.56 3.35 -13.36
N ILE A 198 -1.85 3.11 -13.63
CA ILE A 198 -2.58 1.96 -13.10
C ILE A 198 -2.46 0.72 -13.96
N ALA A 199 -1.94 0.83 -15.17
CA ALA A 199 -1.75 -0.26 -16.10
C ALA A 199 -0.28 -0.63 -16.21
N ASP A 200 0.05 -1.91 -16.02
CA ASP A 200 1.41 -2.45 -16.18
C ASP A 200 1.82 -2.49 -17.67
N ALA A 201 0.83 -2.61 -18.56
CA ALA A 201 1.02 -2.60 -20.00
C ALA A 201 -0.15 -1.85 -20.65
N VAL A 202 0.16 -1.07 -21.70
CA VAL A 202 -0.82 -0.37 -22.51
C VAL A 202 -0.70 -0.82 -23.96
N PRO A 203 -1.82 -0.94 -24.70
CA PRO A 203 -1.75 -1.23 -26.13
C PRO A 203 -1.10 -0.06 -26.87
N VAL A 204 -0.20 -0.38 -27.79
CA VAL A 204 0.40 0.58 -28.72
C VAL A 204 -0.27 0.37 -30.06
N TRP A 205 -0.79 1.46 -30.64
CA TRP A 205 -1.32 1.44 -32.00
C TRP A 205 -0.14 1.54 -32.99
N GLU A 206 0.14 0.45 -33.71
CA GLU A 206 1.06 0.47 -34.85
C GLU A 206 0.25 0.89 -36.09
N THR A 207 0.62 2.03 -36.63
CA THR A 207 0.13 2.48 -37.96
C THR A 207 1.11 1.96 -39.01
N ASP A 208 0.69 0.96 -39.80
CA ASP A 208 1.40 0.56 -41.03
C ASP A 208 1.40 1.68 -42.07
#